data_f475891c4bbdef27fb767f3a5645710b
#
_entry.id   f475891c4bbdef27fb767f3a5645710b
#
_cell.length_a   1.000
_cell.length_b   1.000
_cell.length_c   1.000
_cell.angle_alpha   90.00
_cell.angle_beta   90.00
_cell.angle_gamma   90.00
#
_symmetry.space_group_name_H-M   'P 1'
#
loop_
_entity.id
_entity.type
_entity.pdbx_description
1 polymer ?
#
loop_
_entity_poly.entity_id
_entity_poly.type
_entity_poly.pdbx_seq_one_letter_code
_entity_poly.pdbx_strand_id
1 'polypeptide(L)'
;MINRIIHRYTEEKKDRRVEKHLAEAIYHAASLAGCTSFENVLKALAESDYGVLSGEFKKAYNAVRSGESVELALEKMAKRNSSKMLNRTVNIMLSGYRTGIDLSKALREAAEDIEKTLAIDRENSASIVVEKYTILFAGGIIVPLILGAMISLVGSIDLSSLQEFGMGGQSKETLENAVFGNQIYVAIYSIIASIFVAYQENRIENSLVYILFLLPVSLVLFNIARAFGLS
;
A
#
# COMPACT_ATOMS: atom_id res chain seq x y z
N MET A 1 7.77 -13.77 -18.25
CA MET A 1 7.76 -12.95 -17.01
C MET A 1 6.52 -12.06 -16.92
N ILE A 2 6.18 -11.29 -17.93
CA ILE A 2 5.01 -10.37 -18.00
C ILE A 2 3.68 -11.08 -17.72
N ASN A 3 3.40 -12.25 -18.32
CA ASN A 3 2.16 -13.00 -18.08
C ASN A 3 1.96 -13.43 -16.62
N ARG A 4 3.02 -13.74 -15.87
CA ARG A 4 2.92 -14.05 -14.42
C ARG A 4 2.55 -12.82 -13.61
N ILE A 5 3.05 -11.65 -13.99
CA ILE A 5 2.77 -10.38 -13.29
C ILE A 5 1.31 -9.98 -13.52
N ILE A 6 0.84 -10.07 -14.77
CA ILE A 6 -0.55 -9.75 -15.12
C ILE A 6 -1.52 -10.71 -14.42
N HIS A 7 -1.22 -12.02 -14.39
CA HIS A 7 -2.06 -13.03 -13.73
C HIS A 7 -2.14 -12.76 -12.22
N ARG A 8 -1.00 -12.50 -11.56
CA ARG A 8 -0.94 -12.17 -10.13
C ARG A 8 -1.73 -10.90 -9.80
N TYR A 9 -1.60 -9.85 -10.63
CA TYR A 9 -2.36 -8.60 -10.46
C TYR A 9 -3.87 -8.80 -10.59
N THR A 10 -4.29 -9.65 -11.52
CA THR A 10 -5.72 -9.95 -11.73
C THR A 10 -6.30 -10.76 -10.57
N GLU A 11 -5.53 -11.70 -10.01
CA GLU A 11 -5.92 -12.48 -8.83
C GLU A 11 -6.01 -11.60 -7.58
N GLU A 12 -5.01 -10.77 -7.29
CA GLU A 12 -5.04 -9.83 -6.16
C GLU A 12 -6.24 -8.87 -6.22
N LYS A 13 -6.58 -8.39 -7.42
CA LYS A 13 -7.75 -7.54 -7.60
C LYS A 13 -9.07 -8.29 -7.40
N LYS A 14 -9.12 -9.57 -7.75
CA LYS A 14 -10.26 -10.44 -7.48
C LYS A 14 -10.39 -10.70 -5.99
N ASP A 15 -9.30 -11.05 -5.30
CA ASP A 15 -9.28 -11.33 -3.87
C ASP A 15 -9.74 -10.13 -3.06
N ARG A 16 -9.25 -8.92 -3.34
CA ARG A 16 -9.72 -7.69 -2.69
C ARG A 16 -11.22 -7.44 -2.88
N ARG A 17 -11.79 -7.81 -4.04
CA ARG A 17 -13.23 -7.70 -4.27
C ARG A 17 -14.03 -8.72 -3.47
N VAL A 18 -13.50 -9.93 -3.31
CA VAL A 18 -14.09 -10.97 -2.47
C VAL A 18 -14.04 -10.55 -1.00
N GLU A 19 -12.89 -10.06 -0.53
CA GLU A 19 -12.68 -9.66 0.86
C GLU A 19 -13.51 -8.44 1.28
N LYS A 20 -13.83 -7.55 0.34
CA LYS A 20 -14.57 -6.31 0.61
C LYS A 20 -15.92 -6.54 1.31
N HIS A 21 -16.64 -7.57 0.92
CA HIS A 21 -17.96 -7.91 1.45
C HIS A 21 -17.96 -9.18 2.31
N LEU A 22 -16.76 -9.74 2.59
CA LEU A 22 -16.64 -11.01 3.29
C LEU A 22 -17.18 -10.91 4.74
N ALA A 23 -16.78 -9.88 5.49
CA ALA A 23 -17.25 -9.69 6.86
C ALA A 23 -18.78 -9.61 6.93
N GLU A 24 -19.39 -8.80 6.05
CA GLU A 24 -20.84 -8.63 5.96
C GLU A 24 -21.55 -9.95 5.63
N ALA A 25 -21.04 -10.71 4.65
CA ALA A 25 -21.58 -12.01 4.30
C ALA A 25 -21.49 -13.00 5.46
N ILE A 26 -20.40 -12.97 6.23
CA ILE A 26 -20.20 -13.89 7.35
C ILE A 26 -21.06 -13.50 8.57
N TYR A 27 -21.27 -12.21 8.82
CA TYR A 27 -22.27 -11.78 9.81
C TYR A 27 -23.68 -12.25 9.45
N HIS A 28 -24.06 -12.16 8.16
CA HIS A 28 -25.32 -12.69 7.68
C HIS A 28 -25.39 -14.21 7.87
N ALA A 29 -24.34 -14.95 7.50
CA ALA A 29 -24.27 -16.39 7.76
C ALA A 29 -24.41 -16.71 9.26
N ALA A 30 -23.73 -15.96 10.13
CA ALA A 30 -23.79 -16.13 11.59
C ALA A 30 -25.21 -15.92 12.15
N SER A 31 -25.96 -14.95 11.61
CA SER A 31 -27.32 -14.69 12.03
C SER A 31 -28.30 -15.83 11.67
N LEU A 32 -28.03 -16.56 10.62
CA LEU A 32 -28.85 -17.67 10.11
C LEU A 32 -28.43 -19.03 10.68
N ALA A 33 -27.15 -19.21 10.99
CA ALA A 33 -26.56 -20.51 11.33
C ALA A 33 -27.18 -21.20 12.56
N GLY A 34 -27.75 -20.42 13.51
CA GLY A 34 -28.46 -20.97 14.66
C GLY A 34 -29.93 -21.30 14.42
N CYS A 35 -30.51 -20.86 13.31
CA CYS A 35 -31.96 -20.91 13.06
C CYS A 35 -32.38 -21.80 11.90
N THR A 36 -31.42 -22.20 11.01
CA THR A 36 -31.74 -22.93 9.79
C THR A 36 -30.64 -23.92 9.41
N SER A 37 -30.92 -24.78 8.41
CA SER A 37 -29.94 -25.72 7.88
C SER A 37 -28.79 -24.98 7.17
N PHE A 38 -27.62 -25.60 7.14
CA PHE A 38 -26.43 -25.04 6.47
C PHE A 38 -26.67 -24.78 4.97
N GLU A 39 -27.48 -25.62 4.33
CA GLU A 39 -27.87 -25.41 2.93
C GLU A 39 -28.67 -24.11 2.74
N ASN A 40 -29.58 -23.80 3.67
CA ASN A 40 -30.32 -22.53 3.65
C ASN A 40 -29.43 -21.32 3.92
N VAL A 41 -28.40 -21.46 4.76
CA VAL A 41 -27.37 -20.42 4.93
C VAL A 41 -26.65 -20.17 3.62
N LEU A 42 -26.18 -21.23 2.92
CA LEU A 42 -25.53 -21.09 1.61
C LEU A 42 -26.47 -20.48 0.57
N LYS A 43 -27.76 -20.85 0.57
CA LYS A 43 -28.77 -20.26 -0.30
C LYS A 43 -28.91 -18.77 -0.07
N ALA A 44 -29.08 -18.35 1.17
CA ALA A 44 -29.23 -16.94 1.52
C ALA A 44 -28.00 -16.11 1.09
N LEU A 45 -26.81 -16.63 1.30
CA LEU A 45 -25.56 -15.98 0.85
C LEU A 45 -25.46 -15.91 -0.68
N ALA A 46 -25.95 -16.93 -1.40
CA ALA A 46 -25.98 -16.97 -2.85
C ALA A 46 -26.97 -16.00 -3.49
N GLU A 47 -28.08 -15.72 -2.78
CA GLU A 47 -29.16 -14.82 -3.22
C GLU A 47 -28.93 -13.36 -2.81
N SER A 48 -28.04 -13.11 -1.86
CA SER A 48 -27.68 -11.75 -1.41
C SER A 48 -26.65 -11.10 -2.35
N ASP A 49 -26.58 -9.76 -2.34
CA ASP A 49 -25.64 -9.01 -3.18
C ASP A 49 -24.34 -8.68 -2.43
N TYR A 50 -23.39 -9.61 -2.51
CA TYR A 50 -22.00 -9.42 -2.07
C TYR A 50 -21.03 -9.35 -3.26
N GLY A 51 -21.52 -8.94 -4.42
CA GLY A 51 -20.74 -8.82 -5.64
C GLY A 51 -20.12 -10.15 -6.09
N VAL A 52 -18.79 -10.21 -6.25
CA VAL A 52 -18.09 -11.42 -6.71
C VAL A 52 -18.28 -12.59 -5.74
N LEU A 53 -18.39 -12.31 -4.43
CA LEU A 53 -18.51 -13.32 -3.39
C LEU A 53 -19.84 -14.07 -3.48
N SER A 54 -20.97 -13.39 -3.81
CA SER A 54 -22.25 -14.05 -4.05
C SER A 54 -22.16 -15.08 -5.16
N GLY A 55 -21.40 -14.80 -6.22
CA GLY A 55 -21.16 -15.73 -7.31
C GLY A 55 -20.42 -17.01 -6.86
N GLU A 56 -19.50 -16.90 -5.92
CA GLU A 56 -18.79 -18.07 -5.36
C GLU A 56 -19.72 -18.88 -4.43
N PHE A 57 -20.54 -18.24 -3.61
CA PHE A 57 -21.57 -18.93 -2.80
C PHE A 57 -22.62 -19.59 -3.68
N LYS A 58 -23.05 -18.95 -4.77
CA LYS A 58 -24.00 -19.53 -5.73
C LYS A 58 -23.46 -20.80 -6.38
N LYS A 59 -22.17 -20.83 -6.73
CA LYS A 59 -21.53 -22.04 -7.24
C LYS A 59 -21.51 -23.16 -6.19
N ALA A 60 -21.17 -22.83 -4.93
CA ALA A 60 -21.18 -23.78 -3.83
C ALA A 60 -22.59 -24.31 -3.56
N TYR A 61 -23.59 -23.43 -3.47
CA TYR A 61 -24.98 -23.82 -3.29
C TYR A 61 -25.50 -24.73 -4.42
N ASN A 62 -25.22 -24.38 -5.67
CA ASN A 62 -25.64 -25.20 -6.81
C ASN A 62 -24.99 -26.59 -6.81
N ALA A 63 -23.74 -26.70 -6.36
CA ALA A 63 -23.05 -27.99 -6.24
C ALA A 63 -23.73 -28.86 -5.17
N VAL A 64 -24.04 -28.30 -4.00
CA VAL A 64 -24.76 -29.00 -2.91
C VAL A 64 -26.14 -29.43 -3.40
N ARG A 65 -26.87 -28.55 -4.07
CA ARG A 65 -28.19 -28.87 -4.65
C ARG A 65 -28.16 -29.97 -5.72
N SER A 66 -27.02 -30.12 -6.39
CA SER A 66 -26.78 -31.19 -7.37
C SER A 66 -26.33 -32.51 -6.73
N GLY A 67 -26.32 -32.61 -5.40
CA GLY A 67 -26.00 -33.84 -4.66
C GLY A 67 -24.53 -33.93 -4.22
N GLU A 68 -23.74 -32.86 -4.38
CA GLU A 68 -22.39 -32.82 -3.83
C GLU A 68 -22.42 -32.56 -2.32
N SER A 69 -21.45 -33.11 -1.56
CA SER A 69 -21.37 -32.84 -0.14
C SER A 69 -21.02 -31.36 0.12
N VAL A 70 -21.52 -30.81 1.24
CA VAL A 70 -21.24 -29.43 1.65
C VAL A 70 -19.74 -29.20 1.80
N GLU A 71 -19.03 -30.20 2.35
CA GLU A 71 -17.58 -30.11 2.51
C GLU A 71 -16.86 -29.93 1.19
N LEU A 72 -17.19 -30.78 0.21
CA LEU A 72 -16.53 -30.75 -1.09
C LEU A 72 -16.85 -29.45 -1.85
N ALA A 73 -18.07 -28.97 -1.76
CA ALA A 73 -18.49 -27.70 -2.38
C ALA A 73 -17.72 -26.51 -1.81
N LEU A 74 -17.56 -26.45 -0.47
CA LEU A 74 -16.82 -25.39 0.21
C LEU A 74 -15.31 -25.51 -0.05
N GLU A 75 -14.73 -26.72 -0.04
CA GLU A 75 -13.31 -26.91 -0.40
C GLU A 75 -13.02 -26.46 -1.83
N LYS A 76 -13.92 -26.75 -2.78
CA LYS A 76 -13.79 -26.26 -4.16
C LYS A 76 -13.88 -24.74 -4.21
N MET A 77 -14.74 -24.12 -3.40
CA MET A 77 -14.84 -22.65 -3.30
C MET A 77 -13.52 -22.06 -2.79
N ALA A 78 -12.93 -22.64 -1.74
CA ALA A 78 -11.63 -22.23 -1.21
C ALA A 78 -10.53 -22.35 -2.27
N LYS A 79 -10.45 -23.47 -2.97
CA LYS A 79 -9.42 -23.73 -4.01
C LYS A 79 -9.51 -22.80 -5.21
N ARG A 80 -10.71 -22.28 -5.55
CA ARG A 80 -10.92 -21.34 -6.66
C ARG A 80 -10.51 -19.90 -6.33
N ASN A 81 -10.26 -19.60 -5.07
CA ASN A 81 -9.95 -18.25 -4.60
C ASN A 81 -8.62 -18.26 -3.83
N SER A 82 -7.77 -17.28 -4.10
CA SER A 82 -6.46 -17.16 -3.46
C SER A 82 -6.52 -16.38 -2.13
N SER A 83 -7.69 -15.79 -1.80
CA SER A 83 -7.88 -15.03 -0.57
C SER A 83 -7.68 -15.88 0.68
N LYS A 84 -6.71 -15.48 1.50
CA LYS A 84 -6.42 -16.13 2.78
C LYS A 84 -7.58 -15.98 3.78
N MET A 85 -8.26 -14.82 3.75
CA MET A 85 -9.40 -14.54 4.63
C MET A 85 -10.58 -15.46 4.28
N LEU A 86 -10.91 -15.59 2.98
CA LEU A 86 -11.96 -16.49 2.54
C LEU A 86 -11.63 -17.95 2.90
N ASN A 87 -10.40 -18.39 2.64
CA ASN A 87 -9.98 -19.76 2.96
C ASN A 87 -10.08 -20.07 4.46
N ARG A 88 -9.67 -19.12 5.33
CA ARG A 88 -9.83 -19.24 6.78
C ARG A 88 -11.31 -19.35 7.18
N THR A 89 -12.16 -18.52 6.59
CA THR A 89 -13.61 -18.52 6.83
C THR A 89 -14.24 -19.84 6.42
N VAL A 90 -13.90 -20.35 5.23
CA VAL A 90 -14.39 -21.65 4.76
C VAL A 90 -13.99 -22.76 5.72
N ASN A 91 -12.76 -22.75 6.26
CA ASN A 91 -12.32 -23.74 7.24
C ASN A 91 -13.11 -23.66 8.54
N ILE A 92 -13.49 -22.46 9.01
CA ILE A 92 -14.38 -22.27 10.17
C ILE A 92 -15.77 -22.84 9.88
N MET A 93 -16.33 -22.54 8.69
CA MET A 93 -17.61 -23.09 8.27
C MET A 93 -17.60 -24.63 8.20
N LEU A 94 -16.53 -25.22 7.64
CA LEU A 94 -16.36 -26.67 7.58
C LEU A 94 -16.21 -27.31 8.96
N SER A 95 -15.43 -26.69 9.85
CA SER A 95 -15.25 -27.16 11.21
C SER A 95 -16.57 -27.15 11.98
N GLY A 96 -17.30 -26.03 11.92
CA GLY A 96 -18.60 -25.91 12.57
C GLY A 96 -19.64 -26.88 12.00
N TYR A 97 -19.67 -27.08 10.68
CA TYR A 97 -20.55 -28.04 10.03
C TYR A 97 -20.28 -29.50 10.48
N ARG A 98 -18.99 -29.89 10.61
CA ARG A 98 -18.58 -31.23 11.01
C ARG A 98 -18.81 -31.53 12.50
N THR A 99 -18.57 -30.53 13.35
CA THR A 99 -18.58 -30.74 14.82
C THR A 99 -19.94 -30.45 15.45
N GLY A 100 -20.85 -29.77 14.72
CA GLY A 100 -22.13 -29.34 15.27
C GLY A 100 -22.02 -28.30 16.40
N ILE A 101 -20.84 -27.71 16.58
CA ILE A 101 -20.62 -26.62 17.55
C ILE A 101 -21.41 -25.38 17.10
N ASP A 102 -21.70 -24.49 18.05
CA ASP A 102 -22.37 -23.19 17.77
C ASP A 102 -21.64 -22.40 16.67
N LEU A 103 -21.98 -22.73 15.42
CA LEU A 103 -21.43 -22.15 14.22
C LEU A 103 -21.70 -20.64 14.16
N SER A 104 -22.83 -20.18 14.74
CA SER A 104 -23.19 -18.76 14.79
C SER A 104 -22.13 -17.94 15.53
N LYS A 105 -21.70 -18.41 16.71
CA LYS A 105 -20.67 -17.74 17.49
C LYS A 105 -19.33 -17.72 16.76
N ALA A 106 -18.90 -18.89 16.22
CA ALA A 106 -17.63 -18.99 15.51
C ALA A 106 -17.57 -18.10 14.25
N LEU A 107 -18.68 -18.00 13.52
CA LEU A 107 -18.77 -17.12 12.34
C LEU A 107 -18.78 -15.65 12.74
N ARG A 108 -19.45 -15.28 13.85
CA ARG A 108 -19.44 -13.91 14.35
C ARG A 108 -18.03 -13.46 14.73
N GLU A 109 -17.30 -14.28 15.49
CA GLU A 109 -15.91 -14.01 15.85
C GLU A 109 -15.02 -13.90 14.61
N ALA A 110 -15.25 -14.75 13.60
CA ALA A 110 -14.51 -14.67 12.33
C ALA A 110 -14.82 -13.37 11.56
N ALA A 111 -16.08 -12.94 11.52
CA ALA A 111 -16.47 -11.70 10.88
C ALA A 111 -15.84 -10.48 11.56
N GLU A 112 -15.83 -10.43 12.89
CA GLU A 112 -15.16 -9.37 13.66
C GLU A 112 -13.66 -9.33 13.40
N ASP A 113 -12.99 -10.49 13.30
CA ASP A 113 -11.55 -10.58 13.00
C ASP A 113 -11.24 -10.09 11.57
N ILE A 114 -12.09 -10.44 10.60
CA ILE A 114 -11.99 -9.95 9.23
C ILE A 114 -12.16 -8.43 9.19
N GLU A 115 -13.17 -7.89 9.86
CA GLU A 115 -13.45 -6.46 9.89
C GLU A 115 -12.29 -5.68 10.51
N LYS A 116 -11.73 -6.16 11.64
CA LYS A 116 -10.55 -5.58 12.28
C LYS A 116 -9.33 -5.61 11.35
N THR A 117 -9.11 -6.73 10.66
CA THR A 117 -8.00 -6.86 9.71
C THR A 117 -8.15 -5.87 8.55
N LEU A 118 -9.35 -5.77 7.97
CA LEU A 118 -9.62 -4.81 6.89
C LEU A 118 -9.50 -3.35 7.35
N ALA A 119 -9.88 -3.05 8.60
CA ALA A 119 -9.70 -1.70 9.18
C ALA A 119 -8.22 -1.35 9.32
N ILE A 120 -7.40 -2.27 9.84
CA ILE A 120 -5.95 -2.11 9.97
C ILE A 120 -5.30 -1.93 8.58
N ASP A 121 -5.70 -2.72 7.58
CA ASP A 121 -5.17 -2.61 6.23
C ASP A 121 -5.53 -1.26 5.58
N ARG A 122 -6.71 -0.73 5.85
CA ARG A 122 -7.11 0.62 5.38
C ARG A 122 -6.31 1.72 6.06
N GLU A 123 -6.13 1.63 7.38
CA GLU A 123 -5.33 2.58 8.16
C GLU A 123 -3.87 2.58 7.73
N ASN A 124 -3.27 1.40 7.60
CA ASN A 124 -1.91 1.25 7.09
C ASN A 124 -1.75 1.83 5.68
N SER A 125 -2.71 1.56 4.78
CA SER A 125 -2.68 2.09 3.42
C SER A 125 -2.76 3.61 3.40
N ALA A 126 -3.59 4.22 4.25
CA ALA A 126 -3.69 5.67 4.38
C ALA A 126 -2.40 6.28 4.95
N SER A 127 -1.81 5.66 5.97
CA SER A 127 -0.54 6.09 6.57
C SER A 127 0.61 6.09 5.56
N ILE A 128 0.73 5.01 4.77
CA ILE A 128 1.76 4.89 3.72
C ILE A 128 1.63 6.01 2.68
N VAL A 129 0.41 6.37 2.30
CA VAL A 129 0.17 7.46 1.34
C VAL A 129 0.66 8.79 1.90
N VAL A 130 0.33 9.12 3.15
CA VAL A 130 0.78 10.36 3.81
C VAL A 130 2.30 10.40 3.93
N GLU A 131 2.92 9.32 4.39
CA GLU A 131 4.37 9.21 4.55
C GLU A 131 5.09 9.39 3.21
N LYS A 132 4.59 8.75 2.15
CA LYS A 132 5.11 8.90 0.78
C LYS A 132 5.13 10.36 0.33
N TYR A 133 3.99 11.06 0.44
CA TYR A 133 3.91 12.45 0.00
C TYR A 133 4.77 13.36 0.88
N THR A 134 4.89 13.08 2.17
CA THR A 134 5.78 13.82 3.08
C THR A 134 7.23 13.70 2.63
N ILE A 135 7.71 12.50 2.31
CA ILE A 135 9.09 12.28 1.86
C ILE A 135 9.34 12.95 0.50
N LEU A 136 8.41 12.82 -0.45
CA LEU A 136 8.53 13.46 -1.77
C LEU A 136 8.54 14.97 -1.66
N PHE A 137 7.67 15.55 -0.83
CA PHE A 137 7.58 17.00 -0.66
C PHE A 137 8.76 17.56 0.13
N ALA A 138 9.08 16.97 1.27
CA ALA A 138 10.21 17.42 2.10
C ALA A 138 11.54 17.26 1.34
N GLY A 139 11.78 16.10 0.78
CA GLY A 139 13.05 15.79 0.12
C GLY A 139 13.18 16.34 -1.28
N GLY A 140 12.08 16.34 -2.05
CA GLY A 140 12.08 16.81 -3.45
C GLY A 140 11.97 18.33 -3.59
N ILE A 141 11.37 19.02 -2.61
CA ILE A 141 11.10 20.45 -2.68
C ILE A 141 11.79 21.23 -1.58
N ILE A 142 11.50 20.92 -0.30
CA ILE A 142 11.97 21.74 0.83
C ILE A 142 13.48 21.69 0.98
N VAL A 143 14.08 20.49 0.98
CA VAL A 143 15.52 20.33 1.17
C VAL A 143 16.34 21.02 0.08
N PRO A 144 16.08 20.82 -1.23
CA PRO A 144 16.80 21.55 -2.26
C PRO A 144 16.66 23.08 -2.18
N LEU A 145 15.48 23.58 -1.82
CA LEU A 145 15.25 25.02 -1.63
C LEU A 145 16.08 25.58 -0.48
N ILE A 146 16.10 24.92 0.66
CA ILE A 146 16.88 25.35 1.83
C ILE A 146 18.38 25.33 1.51
N LEU A 147 18.88 24.27 0.91
CA LEU A 147 20.29 24.17 0.55
C LEU A 147 20.72 25.22 -0.48
N GLY A 148 19.85 25.45 -1.49
CA GLY A 148 20.08 26.52 -2.48
C GLY A 148 20.12 27.91 -1.83
N ALA A 149 19.16 28.21 -0.94
CA ALA A 149 19.12 29.47 -0.22
C ALA A 149 20.33 29.64 0.74
N MET A 150 20.76 28.59 1.44
CA MET A 150 21.97 28.63 2.27
C MET A 150 23.22 28.96 1.47
N ILE A 151 23.41 28.32 0.32
CA ILE A 151 24.56 28.61 -0.56
C ILE A 151 24.50 30.07 -1.04
N SER A 152 23.31 30.55 -1.37
CA SER A 152 23.13 31.92 -1.80
C SER A 152 23.48 32.92 -0.69
N LEU A 153 23.02 32.69 0.56
CA LEU A 153 23.38 33.52 1.70
C LEU A 153 24.88 33.53 1.96
N VAL A 154 25.53 32.37 1.90
CA VAL A 154 27.00 32.29 2.08
C VAL A 154 27.73 33.05 0.94
N GLY A 155 27.20 32.94 -0.30
CA GLY A 155 27.77 33.66 -1.45
C GLY A 155 27.58 35.19 -1.40
N SER A 156 26.59 35.69 -0.67
CA SER A 156 26.31 37.12 -0.52
C SER A 156 27.15 37.78 0.60
N ILE A 157 27.77 36.99 1.47
CA ILE A 157 28.68 37.52 2.52
C ILE A 157 29.98 37.99 1.84
N ASP A 158 30.30 39.26 2.01
CA ASP A 158 31.58 39.80 1.54
C ASP A 158 32.74 39.22 2.40
N LEU A 159 33.34 38.14 1.90
CA LEU A 159 34.46 37.46 2.55
C LEU A 159 35.76 38.25 2.45
N SER A 160 35.78 39.38 1.70
CA SER A 160 36.98 40.22 1.57
C SER A 160 37.33 40.86 2.91
N SER A 161 36.37 41.17 3.75
CA SER A 161 36.58 41.67 5.14
C SER A 161 37.21 40.64 6.09
N LEU A 162 37.03 39.34 5.81
CA LEU A 162 37.68 38.26 6.59
C LEU A 162 39.12 37.97 6.15
N GLN A 163 39.55 38.47 5.03
CA GLN A 163 40.98 38.39 4.61
C GLN A 163 41.90 39.23 5.52
N GLU A 164 41.39 40.38 6.05
CA GLU A 164 42.14 41.20 7.01
C GLU A 164 42.40 40.45 8.33
N PHE A 165 41.61 39.48 8.69
CA PHE A 165 41.73 38.63 9.86
C PHE A 165 42.55 37.32 9.61
N GLY A 166 43.21 37.20 8.46
CA GLY A 166 44.01 36.03 8.15
C GLY A 166 43.25 34.74 7.82
N MET A 167 41.94 34.82 7.68
CA MET A 167 41.04 33.69 7.35
C MET A 167 40.64 33.62 5.87
N GLY A 168 41.22 34.42 5.00
CA GLY A 168 40.81 34.57 3.62
C GLY A 168 41.79 33.97 2.63
N GLY A 169 41.71 32.67 2.51
CA GLY A 169 42.32 31.97 1.40
C GLY A 169 41.28 31.15 0.61
N GLN A 170 41.07 31.45 -0.69
CA GLN A 170 40.25 30.65 -1.61
C GLN A 170 38.71 30.71 -1.47
N SER A 171 38.13 31.90 -1.27
CA SER A 171 36.67 32.02 -1.10
C SER A 171 35.83 31.56 -2.32
N LYS A 172 36.31 31.81 -3.56
CA LYS A 172 35.58 31.39 -4.77
C LYS A 172 35.60 29.88 -5.00
N GLU A 173 36.78 29.28 -4.92
CA GLU A 173 36.95 27.84 -5.12
C GLU A 173 36.23 27.03 -4.03
N THR A 174 36.26 27.51 -2.79
CA THR A 174 35.51 26.88 -1.66
C THR A 174 34.00 26.96 -1.91
N LEU A 175 33.48 28.08 -2.41
CA LEU A 175 32.07 28.22 -2.74
C LEU A 175 31.64 27.32 -3.91
N GLU A 176 32.44 27.23 -4.97
CA GLU A 176 32.19 26.35 -6.11
C GLU A 176 32.18 24.88 -5.67
N ASN A 177 33.13 24.46 -4.85
CA ASN A 177 33.19 23.11 -4.28
C ASN A 177 32.00 22.84 -3.36
N ALA A 178 31.52 23.80 -2.58
CA ALA A 178 30.35 23.69 -1.76
C ALA A 178 29.07 23.54 -2.61
N VAL A 179 28.94 24.29 -3.69
CA VAL A 179 27.83 24.16 -4.64
C VAL A 179 27.81 22.75 -5.24
N PHE A 180 28.95 22.27 -5.72
CA PHE A 180 29.07 20.95 -6.32
C PHE A 180 28.77 19.84 -5.31
N GLY A 181 29.29 19.94 -4.08
CA GLY A 181 29.00 19.01 -2.99
C GLY A 181 27.49 18.94 -2.66
N ASN A 182 26.82 20.11 -2.58
CA ASN A 182 25.39 20.14 -2.33
C ASN A 182 24.55 19.59 -3.50
N GLN A 183 24.97 19.79 -4.75
CA GLN A 183 24.30 19.18 -5.91
C GLN A 183 24.40 17.65 -5.87
N ILE A 184 25.58 17.12 -5.53
CA ILE A 184 25.75 15.66 -5.32
C ILE A 184 24.85 15.17 -4.19
N TYR A 185 24.79 15.88 -3.08
CA TYR A 185 23.93 15.53 -1.94
C TYR A 185 22.45 15.48 -2.35
N VAL A 186 21.95 16.51 -3.04
CA VAL A 186 20.58 16.57 -3.55
C VAL A 186 20.29 15.40 -4.50
N ALA A 187 21.23 15.08 -5.38
CA ALA A 187 21.08 13.96 -6.30
C ALA A 187 21.02 12.60 -5.57
N ILE A 188 21.94 12.35 -4.65
CA ILE A 188 21.95 11.12 -3.85
C ILE A 188 20.65 11.00 -3.03
N TYR A 189 20.23 12.09 -2.38
CA TYR A 189 19.00 12.11 -1.61
C TYR A 189 17.77 11.79 -2.47
N SER A 190 17.68 12.39 -3.66
CA SER A 190 16.58 12.16 -4.60
C SER A 190 16.52 10.69 -5.05
N ILE A 191 17.65 10.04 -5.25
CA ILE A 191 17.73 8.62 -5.59
C ILE A 191 17.24 7.76 -4.42
N ILE A 192 17.74 8.02 -3.20
CA ILE A 192 17.35 7.27 -2.00
C ILE A 192 15.84 7.43 -1.73
N ALA A 193 15.33 8.66 -1.78
CA ALA A 193 13.90 8.94 -1.57
C ALA A 193 13.03 8.22 -2.61
N SER A 194 13.44 8.19 -3.88
CA SER A 194 12.74 7.51 -4.95
C SER A 194 12.69 5.98 -4.75
N ILE A 195 13.80 5.38 -4.33
CA ILE A 195 13.86 3.94 -4.02
C ILE A 195 12.98 3.62 -2.81
N PHE A 196 13.02 4.46 -1.77
CA PHE A 196 12.23 4.26 -0.55
C PHE A 196 10.73 4.33 -0.83
N VAL A 197 10.28 5.32 -1.62
CA VAL A 197 8.88 5.44 -2.04
C VAL A 197 8.43 4.24 -2.86
N ALA A 198 9.25 3.78 -3.80
CA ALA A 198 8.96 2.60 -4.61
C ALA A 198 8.88 1.32 -3.77
N TYR A 199 9.72 1.21 -2.74
CA TYR A 199 9.70 0.11 -1.78
C TYR A 199 8.40 0.08 -0.96
N GLN A 200 7.93 1.24 -0.47
CA GLN A 200 6.66 1.35 0.26
C GLN A 200 5.45 0.96 -0.60
N GLU A 201 5.48 1.24 -1.91
CA GLU A 201 4.44 0.81 -2.84
C GLU A 201 4.50 -0.68 -3.20
N ASN A 202 5.50 -1.40 -2.69
CA ASN A 202 5.81 -2.79 -3.08
C ASN A 202 6.00 -2.95 -4.61
N ARG A 203 6.51 -1.90 -5.27
CA ARG A 203 6.73 -1.80 -6.72
C ARG A 203 8.10 -1.19 -7.01
N ILE A 204 9.15 -1.94 -6.73
CA ILE A 204 10.54 -1.49 -6.95
C ILE A 204 10.79 -1.08 -8.41
N GLU A 205 10.03 -1.64 -9.36
CA GLU A 205 10.09 -1.26 -10.78
C GLU A 205 9.75 0.21 -11.03
N ASN A 206 8.92 0.82 -10.18
CA ASN A 206 8.55 2.23 -10.28
C ASN A 206 9.64 3.19 -9.76
N SER A 207 10.70 2.68 -9.13
CA SER A 207 11.79 3.52 -8.61
C SER A 207 12.46 4.34 -9.71
N LEU A 208 12.63 3.78 -10.91
CA LEU A 208 13.18 4.49 -12.06
C LEU A 208 12.31 5.67 -12.49
N VAL A 209 10.99 5.53 -12.43
CA VAL A 209 10.06 6.62 -12.77
C VAL A 209 10.16 7.74 -11.73
N TYR A 210 10.24 7.41 -10.45
CA TYR A 210 10.42 8.40 -9.39
C TYR A 210 11.77 9.10 -9.48
N ILE A 211 12.86 8.38 -9.77
CA ILE A 211 14.20 8.96 -9.99
C ILE A 211 14.18 9.93 -11.17
N LEU A 212 13.57 9.52 -12.29
CA LEU A 212 13.49 10.33 -13.51
C LEU A 212 12.75 11.65 -13.30
N PHE A 213 11.78 11.68 -12.38
CA PHE A 213 11.00 12.87 -12.05
C PHE A 213 11.62 13.70 -10.93
N LEU A 214 11.98 13.04 -9.81
CA LEU A 214 12.40 13.73 -8.60
C LEU A 214 13.78 14.38 -8.74
N LEU A 215 14.71 13.70 -9.38
CA LEU A 215 16.10 14.17 -9.52
C LEU A 215 16.19 15.48 -10.32
N PRO A 216 15.60 15.62 -11.52
CA PRO A 216 15.67 16.90 -12.25
C PRO A 216 14.90 18.00 -11.53
N VAL A 217 13.74 17.70 -10.93
CA VAL A 217 12.94 18.70 -10.19
C VAL A 217 13.73 19.25 -9.00
N SER A 218 14.35 18.41 -8.19
CA SER A 218 15.14 18.83 -7.03
C SER A 218 16.38 19.64 -7.42
N LEU A 219 17.06 19.26 -8.51
CA LEU A 219 18.22 20.06 -9.01
C LEU A 219 17.81 21.41 -9.58
N VAL A 220 16.68 21.48 -10.28
CA VAL A 220 16.14 22.76 -10.78
C VAL A 220 15.76 23.68 -9.61
N LEU A 221 15.06 23.15 -8.60
CA LEU A 221 14.67 23.92 -7.40
C LEU A 221 15.89 24.43 -6.63
N PHE A 222 16.93 23.60 -6.47
CA PHE A 222 18.20 23.99 -5.87
C PHE A 222 18.83 25.19 -6.61
N ASN A 223 18.92 25.11 -7.95
CA ASN A 223 19.51 26.17 -8.76
C ASN A 223 18.66 27.45 -8.75
N ILE A 224 17.34 27.34 -8.76
CA ILE A 224 16.42 28.48 -8.62
C ILE A 224 16.63 29.17 -7.27
N ALA A 225 16.61 28.42 -6.17
CA ALA A 225 16.81 28.97 -4.84
C ALA A 225 18.17 29.65 -4.68
N ARG A 226 19.22 29.08 -5.27
CA ARG A 226 20.54 29.69 -5.34
C ARG A 226 20.56 31.01 -6.12
N ALA A 227 19.82 31.08 -7.26
CA ALA A 227 19.79 32.27 -8.10
C ALA A 227 19.01 33.44 -7.46
N PHE A 228 17.93 33.14 -6.75
CA PHE A 228 17.09 34.17 -6.09
C PHE A 228 17.79 34.92 -4.96
N GLY A 229 18.76 34.33 -4.29
CA GLY A 229 19.49 34.99 -3.21
C GLY A 229 20.74 35.73 -3.67
N LEU A 230 21.09 35.69 -4.96
CA LEU A 230 22.22 36.43 -5.56
C LEU A 230 21.77 37.72 -6.26
N SER A 231 20.46 38.01 -6.27
CA SER A 231 19.87 39.25 -6.78
C SER A 231 19.53 40.19 -5.62
#